data_eb0a1495be84accfc61d2d6ffcc7ac8e
#
_entry.id   eb0a1495be84accfc61d2d6ffcc7ac8e
#
_cell.length_a   1.000
_cell.length_b   1.000
_cell.length_c   1.000
_cell.angle_alpha   90.00
_cell.angle_beta   90.00
_cell.angle_gamma   90.00
#
_symmetry.space_group_name_H-M   'P 1'
#
loop_
_entity.id
_entity.type
_entity.pdbx_description
1 polymer ?
#
loop_
_entity_poly.entity_id
_entity_poly.type
_entity_poly.pdbx_seq_one_letter_code
_entity_poly.pdbx_strand_id
1 'polypeptide(L)'
;MRLYIPYISKKYNLDKNQKIIFWLFVLFWSGITVVRAYRKLYAISPMEEGGLGFSVILAAQITSAYGLISCFIRLPIFILSDIFNRKKIFIQIALFVLTLASLMVVLKPSYNTLYFSSIAMGICASMLAVFNVLFSETFSKEKAAISASILSIAPLLAEFIAAPIQYLSTYGTYKNFKLLWALSASISIVAFVLTFFVRDVSYSAKRFSFEKVKKVFEFKGYLYICLIAILVSFIKFSTSGANMIAYAKVNLNMPPIFLAYIDVLFAFPQLIASVLAGTYFANKIGIEKTLVLGLGSNLVFYIIILLTNSYLPAFLGYVFNGFGYGIAYTCLISMAMQYFEKEDRNVSMGIFQLFFAMGVYFGDRVYLWISKLIPNGLLGFEQNKSIYLIVVGITLVSILMAQFKIKEDI
;
A
#
# COMPACT_ATOMS: atom_id res chain seq x y z
N MET A 1 -7.03 2.19 23.51
CA MET A 1 -5.68 2.13 22.85
C MET A 1 -4.53 1.85 23.84
N ARG A 2 -4.54 2.35 25.08
CA ARG A 2 -3.53 2.01 26.10
C ARG A 2 -3.47 0.54 26.51
N LEU A 3 -4.52 -0.26 26.29
CA LEU A 3 -4.64 -1.66 26.74
C LEU A 3 -4.07 -2.72 25.78
N TYR A 4 -3.95 -2.43 24.48
CA TYR A 4 -3.59 -3.44 23.47
C TYR A 4 -2.06 -3.63 23.31
N ILE A 5 -1.29 -2.57 23.44
CA ILE A 5 0.18 -2.60 23.26
C ILE A 5 0.91 -3.27 24.42
N PRO A 6 0.56 -2.98 25.70
CA PRO A 6 1.06 -3.75 26.83
C PRO A 6 0.71 -5.24 26.72
N TYR A 7 -0.48 -5.57 26.18
CA TYR A 7 -0.93 -6.95 26.00
C TYR A 7 -0.07 -7.71 24.99
N ILE A 8 0.17 -7.15 23.78
CA ILE A 8 1.04 -7.76 22.75
C ILE A 8 2.47 -7.89 23.28
N SER A 9 3.02 -6.83 23.87
CA SER A 9 4.35 -6.83 24.45
C SER A 9 4.50 -7.85 25.58
N LYS A 10 3.48 -8.01 26.42
CA LYS A 10 3.45 -8.95 27.53
C LYS A 10 3.19 -10.38 27.05
N LYS A 11 2.27 -10.58 26.10
CA LYS A 11 1.93 -11.88 25.56
C LYS A 11 3.09 -12.53 24.78
N TYR A 12 3.83 -11.72 24.00
CA TYR A 12 4.95 -12.20 23.18
C TYR A 12 6.32 -11.91 23.78
N ASN A 13 6.36 -11.28 24.95
CA ASN A 13 7.59 -10.95 25.69
C ASN A 13 8.67 -10.28 24.83
N LEU A 14 8.26 -9.21 24.09
CA LEU A 14 9.14 -8.49 23.19
C LEU A 14 10.29 -7.82 23.96
N ASP A 15 11.51 -8.00 23.49
CA ASP A 15 12.68 -7.31 24.01
C ASP A 15 12.71 -5.81 23.68
N LYS A 16 13.70 -5.10 24.19
CA LYS A 16 13.83 -3.64 23.98
C LYS A 16 14.05 -3.29 22.51
N ASN A 17 14.88 -4.06 21.79
CA ASN A 17 15.16 -3.81 20.38
C ASN A 17 13.93 -4.07 19.49
N GLN A 18 13.21 -5.16 19.76
CA GLN A 18 11.96 -5.49 19.07
C GLN A 18 10.90 -4.39 19.24
N LYS A 19 10.75 -3.84 20.44
CA LYS A 19 9.84 -2.71 20.72
C LYS A 19 10.26 -1.46 19.95
N ILE A 20 11.54 -1.16 19.89
CA ILE A 20 12.06 0.00 19.15
C ILE A 20 11.78 -0.17 17.65
N ILE A 21 12.07 -1.33 17.07
CA ILE A 21 11.83 -1.59 15.64
C ILE A 21 10.32 -1.51 15.32
N PHE A 22 9.45 -2.05 16.16
CA PHE A 22 8.01 -1.97 15.97
C PHE A 22 7.52 -0.51 15.96
N TRP A 23 7.91 0.32 16.93
CA TRP A 23 7.52 1.72 16.98
C TRP A 23 8.16 2.54 15.86
N LEU A 24 9.40 2.23 15.48
CA LEU A 24 10.04 2.80 14.30
C LEU A 24 9.19 2.53 13.06
N PHE A 25 8.68 1.31 12.89
CA PHE A 25 7.85 0.94 11.75
C PHE A 25 6.49 1.65 11.76
N VAL A 26 5.86 1.79 12.95
CA VAL A 26 4.62 2.58 13.09
C VAL A 26 4.86 4.04 12.68
N LEU A 27 5.91 4.68 13.20
CA LEU A 27 6.22 6.08 12.86
C LEU A 27 6.61 6.24 11.38
N PHE A 28 7.37 5.30 10.83
CA PHE A 28 7.73 5.27 9.43
C PHE A 28 6.50 5.28 8.53
N TRP A 29 5.55 4.39 8.79
CA TRP A 29 4.29 4.35 8.04
C TRP A 29 3.40 5.57 8.32
N SER A 30 3.37 6.07 9.54
CA SER A 30 2.60 7.28 9.87
C SER A 30 3.09 8.49 9.07
N GLY A 31 4.41 8.67 8.94
CA GLY A 31 4.98 9.74 8.11
C GLY A 31 4.52 9.68 6.65
N ILE A 32 4.41 8.49 6.09
CA ILE A 32 3.92 8.29 4.72
C ILE A 32 2.39 8.49 4.66
N THR A 33 1.66 7.85 5.56
CA THR A 33 0.19 7.76 5.52
C THR A 33 -0.48 9.11 5.68
N VAL A 34 0.06 9.99 6.53
CA VAL A 34 -0.46 11.35 6.75
C VAL A 34 -0.61 12.12 5.42
N VAL A 35 0.31 11.98 4.50
CA VAL A 35 0.32 12.73 3.22
C VAL A 35 -0.14 11.92 2.02
N ARG A 36 0.07 10.59 2.02
CA ARG A 36 -0.13 9.73 0.85
C ARG A 36 -1.53 9.81 0.28
N ALA A 37 -2.56 9.74 1.12
CA ALA A 37 -3.95 9.74 0.69
C ALA A 37 -4.41 11.12 0.20
N TYR A 38 -3.88 12.21 0.77
CA TYR A 38 -4.32 13.58 0.49
C TYR A 38 -3.54 14.28 -0.62
N ARG A 39 -2.45 13.69 -1.14
CA ARG A 39 -1.60 14.34 -2.15
C ARG A 39 -2.34 14.70 -3.44
N LYS A 40 -3.27 13.85 -3.90
CA LYS A 40 -4.09 14.12 -5.09
C LYS A 40 -5.11 15.21 -4.81
N LEU A 41 -5.78 15.14 -3.66
CA LEU A 41 -6.73 16.15 -3.25
C LEU A 41 -6.06 17.52 -3.11
N TYR A 42 -4.88 17.59 -2.49
CA TYR A 42 -4.11 18.83 -2.40
C TYR A 42 -3.77 19.41 -3.77
N ALA A 43 -3.36 18.54 -4.71
CA ALA A 43 -2.99 18.97 -6.06
C ALA A 43 -4.20 19.58 -6.82
N ILE A 44 -5.40 18.97 -6.72
CA ILE A 44 -6.57 19.37 -7.52
C ILE A 44 -7.47 20.40 -6.82
N SER A 45 -7.41 20.54 -5.49
CA SER A 45 -8.24 21.52 -4.77
C SER A 45 -7.95 22.94 -5.24
N PRO A 46 -8.98 23.81 -5.33
CA PRO A 46 -8.82 25.23 -5.66
C PRO A 46 -7.85 25.95 -4.71
N MET A 47 -7.17 26.98 -5.19
CA MET A 47 -6.25 27.78 -4.37
C MET A 47 -6.99 28.49 -3.23
N GLU A 48 -8.22 28.93 -3.45
CA GLU A 48 -9.09 29.55 -2.46
C GLU A 48 -9.42 28.61 -1.29
N GLU A 49 -9.37 27.31 -1.54
CA GLU A 49 -9.56 26.28 -0.52
C GLU A 49 -8.24 25.77 0.08
N GLY A 50 -7.10 26.40 -0.25
CA GLY A 50 -5.78 26.00 0.22
C GLY A 50 -5.08 24.92 -0.63
N GLY A 51 -5.65 24.54 -1.78
CA GLY A 51 -5.06 23.61 -2.75
C GLY A 51 -4.10 24.29 -3.74
N LEU A 52 -3.72 23.57 -4.81
CA LEU A 52 -2.80 24.05 -5.84
C LEU A 52 -3.49 24.30 -7.20
N GLY A 53 -4.75 23.93 -7.37
CA GLY A 53 -5.51 24.15 -8.58
C GLY A 53 -5.00 23.42 -9.82
N PHE A 54 -4.26 22.30 -9.65
CA PHE A 54 -3.72 21.53 -10.77
C PHE A 54 -4.83 20.72 -11.45
N SER A 55 -4.64 20.48 -12.75
CA SER A 55 -5.51 19.56 -13.48
C SER A 55 -5.41 18.12 -12.95
N VAL A 56 -6.47 17.33 -13.17
CA VAL A 56 -6.50 15.91 -12.82
C VAL A 56 -5.35 15.15 -13.49
N ILE A 57 -4.94 15.58 -14.68
CA ILE A 57 -3.81 15.00 -15.43
C ILE A 57 -2.50 15.18 -14.65
N LEU A 58 -2.19 16.40 -14.22
CA LEU A 58 -0.99 16.70 -13.43
C LEU A 58 -1.01 15.97 -12.08
N ALA A 59 -2.17 15.93 -11.42
CA ALA A 59 -2.34 15.21 -10.17
C ALA A 59 -2.12 13.69 -10.33
N ALA A 60 -2.60 13.09 -11.43
CA ALA A 60 -2.36 11.68 -11.73
C ALA A 60 -0.88 11.39 -12.03
N GLN A 61 -0.16 12.32 -12.67
CA GLN A 61 1.30 12.21 -12.84
C GLN A 61 2.03 12.24 -11.50
N ILE A 62 1.66 13.16 -10.60
CA ILE A 62 2.22 13.25 -9.26
C ILE A 62 1.99 11.93 -8.50
N THR A 63 0.75 11.41 -8.49
CA THR A 63 0.44 10.20 -7.71
C THR A 63 1.11 8.96 -8.30
N SER A 64 1.17 8.82 -9.62
CA SER A 64 1.78 7.67 -10.29
C SER A 64 3.30 7.57 -10.11
N ALA A 65 3.99 8.67 -9.79
CA ALA A 65 5.42 8.67 -9.50
C ALA A 65 5.79 7.75 -8.32
N TYR A 66 4.88 7.59 -7.36
CA TYR A 66 5.01 6.63 -6.26
C TYR A 66 5.14 5.18 -6.76
N GLY A 67 4.24 4.75 -7.65
CA GLY A 67 4.28 3.42 -8.24
C GLY A 67 5.48 3.24 -9.17
N LEU A 68 5.79 4.26 -9.98
CA LEU A 68 6.91 4.24 -10.91
C LEU A 68 8.24 3.93 -10.21
N ILE A 69 8.57 4.74 -9.20
CA ILE A 69 9.84 4.55 -8.47
C ILE A 69 9.86 3.21 -7.71
N SER A 70 8.71 2.78 -7.17
CA SER A 70 8.59 1.48 -6.51
C SER A 70 8.92 0.31 -7.43
N CYS A 71 8.57 0.38 -8.73
CA CYS A 71 8.92 -0.66 -9.71
C CYS A 71 10.44 -0.81 -9.85
N PHE A 72 11.15 0.30 -9.94
CA PHE A 72 12.59 0.27 -10.20
C PHE A 72 13.43 -0.01 -8.96
N ILE A 73 12.96 0.39 -7.77
CA ILE A 73 13.78 0.39 -6.55
C ILE A 73 13.55 -0.84 -5.67
N ARG A 74 12.36 -1.47 -5.67
CA ARG A 74 12.04 -2.56 -4.72
C ARG A 74 13.04 -3.72 -4.80
N LEU A 75 13.30 -4.24 -5.99
CA LEU A 75 14.21 -5.35 -6.17
C LEU A 75 15.67 -4.95 -5.90
N PRO A 76 16.22 -3.85 -6.46
CA PRO A 76 17.56 -3.38 -6.13
C PRO A 76 17.79 -3.14 -4.63
N ILE A 77 16.88 -2.47 -3.93
CA ILE A 77 17.02 -2.22 -2.50
C ILE A 77 17.06 -3.54 -1.72
N PHE A 78 16.19 -4.48 -2.05
CA PHE A 78 16.16 -5.78 -1.41
C PHE A 78 17.51 -6.50 -1.58
N ILE A 79 18.03 -6.57 -2.81
CA ILE A 79 19.33 -7.17 -3.13
C ILE A 79 20.48 -6.45 -2.41
N LEU A 80 20.52 -5.11 -2.48
CA LEU A 80 21.57 -4.32 -1.86
C LEU A 80 21.54 -4.43 -0.33
N SER A 81 20.36 -4.46 0.27
CA SER A 81 20.23 -4.61 1.72
C SER A 81 20.76 -5.94 2.23
N ASP A 82 20.64 -7.01 1.43
CA ASP A 82 21.21 -8.32 1.72
C ASP A 82 22.73 -8.37 1.50
N ILE A 83 23.22 -7.78 0.39
CA ILE A 83 24.65 -7.72 0.08
C ILE A 83 25.43 -6.96 1.15
N PHE A 84 24.94 -5.76 1.52
CA PHE A 84 25.61 -4.92 2.53
C PHE A 84 25.34 -5.38 3.95
N ASN A 85 24.36 -6.25 4.17
CA ASN A 85 23.92 -6.73 5.48
C ASN A 85 23.72 -5.60 6.52
N ARG A 86 23.22 -4.44 6.07
CA ARG A 86 23.01 -3.21 6.87
C ARG A 86 21.63 -2.61 6.58
N LYS A 87 20.58 -3.30 7.01
CA LYS A 87 19.18 -2.92 6.76
C LYS A 87 18.81 -1.55 7.32
N LYS A 88 19.35 -1.21 8.48
CA LYS A 88 19.13 0.08 9.15
C LYS A 88 19.49 1.28 8.28
N ILE A 89 20.59 1.23 7.52
CA ILE A 89 21.04 2.35 6.67
C ILE A 89 20.03 2.67 5.57
N PHE A 90 19.44 1.65 4.96
CA PHE A 90 18.41 1.83 3.92
C PHE A 90 17.16 2.52 4.47
N ILE A 91 16.75 2.16 5.70
CA ILE A 91 15.64 2.80 6.41
C ILE A 91 15.97 4.27 6.73
N GLN A 92 17.19 4.55 7.16
CA GLN A 92 17.66 5.92 7.43
C GLN A 92 17.65 6.79 6.17
N ILE A 93 18.16 6.28 5.05
CA ILE A 93 18.14 6.99 3.77
C ILE A 93 16.69 7.27 3.34
N ALA A 94 15.79 6.30 3.43
CA ALA A 94 14.39 6.50 3.09
C ALA A 94 13.70 7.57 3.94
N LEU A 95 13.92 7.57 5.27
CA LEU A 95 13.40 8.58 6.19
C LEU A 95 13.98 9.96 5.90
N PHE A 96 15.27 10.05 5.62
CA PHE A 96 15.92 11.32 5.25
C PHE A 96 15.32 11.91 3.96
N VAL A 97 15.15 11.09 2.93
CA VAL A 97 14.54 11.49 1.65
C VAL A 97 13.08 11.91 1.85
N LEU A 98 12.30 11.19 2.67
CA LEU A 98 10.92 11.56 2.98
C LEU A 98 10.84 12.89 3.74
N THR A 99 11.71 13.09 4.73
CA THR A 99 11.79 14.35 5.48
C THR A 99 12.10 15.52 4.56
N LEU A 100 13.15 15.39 3.75
CA LEU A 100 13.55 16.43 2.80
C LEU A 100 12.42 16.77 1.82
N ALA A 101 11.81 15.75 1.22
CA ALA A 101 10.72 15.94 0.28
C ALA A 101 9.49 16.60 0.92
N SER A 102 9.17 16.23 2.17
CA SER A 102 8.06 16.84 2.91
C SER A 102 8.35 18.30 3.24
N LEU A 103 9.56 18.63 3.68
CA LEU A 103 9.98 20.03 3.93
C LEU A 103 9.95 20.88 2.65
N MET A 104 10.38 20.32 1.50
CA MET A 104 10.31 21.03 0.22
C MET A 104 8.86 21.42 -0.14
N VAL A 105 7.89 20.55 0.10
CA VAL A 105 6.47 20.84 -0.14
C VAL A 105 5.97 21.94 0.82
N VAL A 106 6.37 21.92 2.09
CA VAL A 106 6.02 22.97 3.07
C VAL A 106 6.55 24.34 2.65
N LEU A 107 7.81 24.39 2.24
CA LEU A 107 8.49 25.65 1.90
C LEU A 107 8.02 26.22 0.56
N LYS A 108 7.93 25.37 -0.46
CA LYS A 108 7.55 25.79 -1.83
C LYS A 108 6.67 24.73 -2.48
N PRO A 109 5.34 24.74 -2.20
CA PRO A 109 4.42 23.80 -2.84
C PRO A 109 4.36 24.07 -4.36
N SER A 110 4.63 23.05 -5.13
CA SER A 110 4.66 23.09 -6.60
C SER A 110 4.47 21.68 -7.17
N TYR A 111 4.28 21.58 -8.50
CA TYR A 111 4.28 20.30 -9.18
C TYR A 111 5.54 19.48 -8.86
N ASN A 112 6.72 20.09 -8.99
CA ASN A 112 7.99 19.38 -8.80
C ASN A 112 8.19 18.88 -7.37
N THR A 113 7.83 19.68 -6.37
CA THR A 113 7.99 19.27 -4.96
C THR A 113 7.01 18.18 -4.58
N LEU A 114 5.75 18.21 -5.07
CA LEU A 114 4.79 17.14 -4.88
C LEU A 114 5.18 15.86 -5.64
N TYR A 115 5.70 16.00 -6.86
CA TYR A 115 6.21 14.88 -7.65
C TYR A 115 7.38 14.20 -6.91
N PHE A 116 8.35 14.98 -6.43
CA PHE A 116 9.46 14.48 -5.64
C PHE A 116 9.00 13.85 -4.31
N SER A 117 8.00 14.44 -3.64
CA SER A 117 7.38 13.83 -2.45
C SER A 117 6.76 12.47 -2.75
N SER A 118 6.12 12.30 -3.92
CA SER A 118 5.58 11.00 -4.34
C SER A 118 6.68 9.97 -4.62
N ILE A 119 7.80 10.40 -5.22
CA ILE A 119 9.00 9.55 -5.37
C ILE A 119 9.53 9.11 -4.01
N ALA A 120 9.70 10.04 -3.07
CA ALA A 120 10.18 9.76 -1.72
C ALA A 120 9.28 8.73 -1.00
N MET A 121 7.96 8.88 -1.09
CA MET A 121 7.01 7.91 -0.55
C MET A 121 7.12 6.53 -1.22
N GLY A 122 7.39 6.47 -2.54
CA GLY A 122 7.62 5.23 -3.27
C GLY A 122 8.90 4.50 -2.84
N ILE A 123 9.98 5.25 -2.57
CA ILE A 123 11.20 4.72 -1.95
C ILE A 123 10.88 4.14 -0.58
N CYS A 124 10.17 4.89 0.25
CA CYS A 124 9.77 4.43 1.58
C CYS A 124 8.90 3.16 1.53
N ALA A 125 7.92 3.09 0.63
CA ALA A 125 7.09 1.89 0.48
C ALA A 125 7.90 0.64 0.10
N SER A 126 9.04 0.83 -0.57
CA SER A 126 9.96 -0.26 -0.93
C SER A 126 10.72 -0.81 0.28
N MET A 127 10.74 -0.09 1.41
CA MET A 127 11.39 -0.55 2.66
C MET A 127 10.58 -1.59 3.42
N LEU A 128 9.33 -1.89 3.03
CA LEU A 128 8.50 -2.87 3.73
C LEU A 128 9.18 -4.23 3.87
N ALA A 129 9.80 -4.72 2.80
CA ALA A 129 10.54 -5.98 2.82
C ALA A 129 11.75 -5.90 3.76
N VAL A 130 12.48 -4.79 3.74
CA VAL A 130 13.65 -4.55 4.61
C VAL A 130 13.24 -4.55 6.08
N PHE A 131 12.12 -3.90 6.44
CA PHE A 131 11.57 -3.93 7.80
C PHE A 131 11.14 -5.33 8.24
N ASN A 132 10.46 -6.07 7.36
CA ASN A 132 10.03 -7.44 7.66
C ASN A 132 11.23 -8.33 7.98
N VAL A 133 12.32 -8.24 7.21
CA VAL A 133 13.53 -9.00 7.47
C VAL A 133 14.22 -8.51 8.74
N LEU A 134 14.44 -7.20 8.90
CA LEU A 134 15.06 -6.63 10.10
C LEU A 134 14.36 -7.06 11.39
N PHE A 135 13.03 -7.08 11.40
CA PHE A 135 12.26 -7.48 12.58
C PHE A 135 12.26 -9.00 12.79
N SER A 136 12.10 -9.78 11.72
CA SER A 136 12.08 -11.24 11.81
C SER A 136 13.42 -11.82 12.29
N GLU A 137 14.54 -11.20 11.94
CA GLU A 137 15.88 -11.58 12.40
C GLU A 137 16.09 -11.43 13.91
N THR A 138 15.25 -10.63 14.59
CA THR A 138 15.27 -10.52 16.06
C THR A 138 14.53 -11.66 16.77
N PHE A 139 13.88 -12.56 16.04
CA PHE A 139 13.15 -13.70 16.58
C PHE A 139 13.87 -15.02 16.26
N SER A 140 13.63 -16.05 17.08
CA SER A 140 14.06 -17.41 16.72
C SER A 140 13.30 -17.91 15.48
N LYS A 141 13.86 -18.87 14.75
CA LYS A 141 13.27 -19.42 13.51
C LYS A 141 11.82 -19.89 13.69
N GLU A 142 11.52 -20.48 14.85
CA GLU A 142 10.19 -20.99 15.21
C GLU A 142 9.16 -19.87 15.40
N LYS A 143 9.62 -18.66 15.76
CA LYS A 143 8.79 -17.48 16.02
C LYS A 143 8.74 -16.49 14.86
N ALA A 144 9.35 -16.79 13.71
CA ALA A 144 9.38 -15.88 12.55
C ALA A 144 7.97 -15.52 12.04
N ALA A 145 7.02 -16.45 12.07
CA ALA A 145 5.62 -16.18 11.69
C ALA A 145 4.95 -15.17 12.64
N ILE A 146 5.30 -15.19 13.93
CA ILE A 146 4.80 -14.24 14.94
C ILE A 146 5.28 -12.83 14.62
N SER A 147 6.53 -12.67 14.17
CA SER A 147 7.09 -11.36 13.82
C SER A 147 6.29 -10.69 12.69
N ALA A 148 5.95 -11.43 11.64
CA ALA A 148 5.15 -10.92 10.53
C ALA A 148 3.75 -10.48 10.99
N SER A 149 3.11 -11.26 11.86
CA SER A 149 1.79 -10.93 12.42
C SER A 149 1.82 -9.66 13.28
N ILE A 150 2.89 -9.45 14.05
CA ILE A 150 3.05 -8.24 14.88
C ILE A 150 3.26 -7.02 13.97
N LEU A 151 4.13 -7.13 12.96
CA LEU A 151 4.40 -6.02 12.05
C LEU A 151 3.19 -5.63 11.21
N SER A 152 2.31 -6.57 10.85
CA SER A 152 1.10 -6.26 10.06
C SER A 152 0.14 -5.29 10.75
N ILE A 153 0.27 -5.12 12.08
CA ILE A 153 -0.54 -4.17 12.86
C ILE A 153 -0.04 -2.73 12.69
N ALA A 154 1.23 -2.53 12.39
CA ALA A 154 1.82 -1.19 12.33
C ALA A 154 1.21 -0.28 11.25
N PRO A 155 0.93 -0.71 10.01
CA PRO A 155 0.24 0.11 9.02
C PRO A 155 -1.17 0.52 9.47
N LEU A 156 -1.91 -0.35 10.16
CA LEU A 156 -3.22 -0.01 10.71
C LEU A 156 -3.11 1.06 11.80
N LEU A 157 -2.14 0.96 12.70
CA LEU A 157 -1.88 1.99 13.70
C LEU A 157 -1.50 3.31 13.04
N ALA A 158 -0.76 3.28 11.93
CA ALA A 158 -0.41 4.47 11.17
C ALA A 158 -1.65 5.17 10.58
N GLU A 159 -2.66 4.42 10.08
CA GLU A 159 -3.93 5.00 9.62
C GLU A 159 -4.69 5.65 10.78
N PHE A 160 -4.75 5.03 11.96
CA PHE A 160 -5.36 5.61 13.15
C PHE A 160 -4.66 6.89 13.63
N ILE A 161 -3.34 6.98 13.47
CA ILE A 161 -2.57 8.19 13.80
C ILE A 161 -2.81 9.27 12.73
N ALA A 162 -2.87 8.91 11.47
CA ALA A 162 -3.03 9.85 10.37
C ALA A 162 -4.43 10.46 10.31
N ALA A 163 -5.49 9.69 10.58
CA ALA A 163 -6.87 10.12 10.42
C ALA A 163 -7.22 11.42 11.19
N PRO A 164 -6.94 11.56 12.51
CA PRO A 164 -7.21 12.82 13.22
C PRO A 164 -6.38 13.99 12.71
N ILE A 165 -5.13 13.75 12.26
CA ILE A 165 -4.27 14.77 11.66
C ILE A 165 -4.87 15.26 10.34
N GLN A 166 -5.32 14.35 9.50
CA GLN A 166 -5.96 14.62 8.22
C GLN A 166 -7.27 15.40 8.43
N TYR A 167 -8.08 15.00 9.40
CA TYR A 167 -9.30 15.71 9.77
C TYR A 167 -9.01 17.15 10.19
N LEU A 168 -8.15 17.36 11.18
CA LEU A 168 -7.79 18.69 11.70
C LEU A 168 -7.20 19.61 10.62
N SER A 169 -6.49 19.02 9.64
CA SER A 169 -5.90 19.80 8.54
C SER A 169 -6.92 20.19 7.46
N THR A 170 -8.06 19.50 7.37
CA THR A 170 -8.97 19.63 6.21
C THR A 170 -10.44 19.89 6.57
N TYR A 171 -10.79 20.07 7.84
CA TYR A 171 -12.19 20.24 8.29
C TYR A 171 -12.78 21.60 7.94
N GLY A 172 -11.95 22.64 7.80
CA GLY A 172 -12.40 24.01 7.51
C GLY A 172 -12.66 24.26 6.01
N THR A 173 -13.21 25.46 5.71
CA THR A 173 -13.38 25.94 4.33
C THR A 173 -12.03 26.07 3.65
N TYR A 174 -11.08 26.71 4.32
CA TYR A 174 -9.68 26.75 3.90
C TYR A 174 -8.93 25.58 4.54
N LYS A 175 -8.38 24.69 3.71
CA LYS A 175 -7.69 23.47 4.12
C LYS A 175 -6.19 23.75 4.29
N ASN A 176 -5.65 23.40 5.44
CA ASN A 176 -4.21 23.52 5.70
C ASN A 176 -3.45 22.25 5.25
N PHE A 177 -3.42 22.01 3.94
CA PHE A 177 -2.68 20.87 3.42
C PHE A 177 -1.18 20.88 3.78
N LYS A 178 -0.55 22.05 3.87
CA LYS A 178 0.86 22.16 4.26
C LYS A 178 1.15 21.56 5.64
N LEU A 179 0.17 21.61 6.56
CA LEU A 179 0.29 21.00 7.88
C LEU A 179 0.50 19.49 7.79
N LEU A 180 -0.11 18.80 6.82
CA LEU A 180 0.08 17.37 6.59
C LEU A 180 1.56 17.07 6.29
N TRP A 181 2.19 17.84 5.40
CA TRP A 181 3.60 17.65 5.05
C TRP A 181 4.53 18.07 6.19
N ALA A 182 4.20 19.13 6.95
CA ALA A 182 4.97 19.52 8.12
C ALA A 182 4.97 18.42 9.19
N LEU A 183 3.80 17.83 9.47
CA LEU A 183 3.69 16.72 10.43
C LEU A 183 4.33 15.43 9.90
N SER A 184 4.24 15.14 8.61
CA SER A 184 4.98 14.05 7.97
C SER A 184 6.48 14.21 8.17
N ALA A 185 7.03 15.41 7.93
CA ALA A 185 8.44 15.70 8.16
C ALA A 185 8.83 15.51 9.64
N SER A 186 8.03 16.04 10.57
CA SER A 186 8.28 15.91 12.02
C SER A 186 8.26 14.45 12.47
N ILE A 187 7.27 13.68 12.04
CA ILE A 187 7.17 12.23 12.35
C ILE A 187 8.38 11.48 11.76
N SER A 188 8.78 11.81 10.52
CA SER A 188 9.92 11.18 9.86
C SER A 188 11.24 11.51 10.55
N ILE A 189 11.42 12.73 11.07
CA ILE A 189 12.59 13.12 11.88
C ILE A 189 12.65 12.30 13.17
N VAL A 190 11.52 12.19 13.89
CA VAL A 190 11.45 11.36 15.11
C VAL A 190 11.77 9.91 14.80
N ALA A 191 11.21 9.36 13.72
CA ALA A 191 11.52 8.02 13.24
C ALA A 191 13.01 7.87 12.89
N PHE A 192 13.59 8.85 12.20
CA PHE A 192 15.02 8.86 11.87
C PHE A 192 15.91 8.83 13.12
N VAL A 193 15.62 9.67 14.11
CA VAL A 193 16.33 9.64 15.41
C VAL A 193 16.16 8.28 16.10
N LEU A 194 14.97 7.69 16.04
CA LEU A 194 14.73 6.37 16.65
C LEU A 194 15.56 5.26 16.00
N THR A 195 15.96 5.39 14.74
CA THR A 195 16.84 4.41 14.07
C THR A 195 18.19 4.26 14.77
N PHE A 196 18.73 5.31 15.40
CA PHE A 196 20.03 5.22 16.06
C PHE A 196 20.02 4.25 17.24
N PHE A 197 18.86 4.01 17.85
CA PHE A 197 18.69 3.08 18.96
C PHE A 197 18.41 1.64 18.50
N VAL A 198 18.18 1.41 17.21
CA VAL A 198 18.01 0.06 16.64
C VAL A 198 19.36 -0.64 16.54
N ARG A 199 19.40 -1.86 17.04
CA ARG A 199 20.53 -2.77 16.83
C ARG A 199 20.26 -3.60 15.59
N ASP A 200 21.14 -3.47 14.59
CA ASP A 200 21.11 -4.29 13.37
C ASP A 200 21.70 -5.67 13.71
N VAL A 201 20.95 -6.72 13.48
CA VAL A 201 21.38 -8.09 13.72
C VAL A 201 21.89 -8.63 12.40
N SER A 202 23.20 -8.80 12.28
CA SER A 202 23.80 -9.37 11.07
C SER A 202 23.64 -10.89 11.08
N TYR A 203 22.91 -11.43 10.12
CA TYR A 203 22.87 -12.84 9.80
C TYR A 203 23.75 -13.09 8.55
N SER A 204 24.44 -14.25 8.51
CA SER A 204 25.13 -14.68 7.28
C SER A 204 24.10 -15.02 6.21
N ALA A 205 23.70 -14.03 5.42
CA ALA A 205 22.76 -14.22 4.31
C ALA A 205 23.41 -15.11 3.25
N LYS A 206 22.68 -16.12 2.77
CA LYS A 206 23.04 -16.83 1.53
C LYS A 206 23.03 -15.81 0.40
N ARG A 207 24.14 -15.65 -0.31
CA ARG A 207 24.34 -14.66 -1.38
C ARG A 207 23.23 -14.77 -2.44
N PHE A 208 22.74 -13.61 -2.87
CA PHE A 208 21.90 -13.49 -4.06
C PHE A 208 22.58 -14.16 -5.26
N SER A 209 21.82 -14.93 -6.04
CA SER A 209 22.30 -15.58 -7.26
C SER A 209 21.35 -15.33 -8.41
N PHE A 210 21.88 -14.95 -9.57
CA PHE A 210 21.09 -14.78 -10.80
C PHE A 210 20.47 -16.09 -11.29
N GLU A 211 21.06 -17.25 -10.97
CA GLU A 211 20.49 -18.57 -11.27
C GLU A 211 19.14 -18.79 -10.61
N LYS A 212 18.98 -18.30 -9.37
CA LYS A 212 17.69 -18.35 -8.67
C LYS A 212 16.61 -17.50 -9.35
N VAL A 213 16.99 -16.34 -9.87
CA VAL A 213 16.07 -15.48 -10.64
C VAL A 213 15.62 -16.22 -11.90
N LYS A 214 16.56 -16.82 -12.65
CA LYS A 214 16.25 -17.60 -13.86
C LYS A 214 15.30 -18.75 -13.55
N LYS A 215 15.60 -19.56 -12.50
CA LYS A 215 14.75 -20.66 -12.04
C LYS A 215 13.31 -20.22 -11.73
N VAL A 216 13.14 -19.05 -11.11
CA VAL A 216 11.81 -18.52 -10.79
C VAL A 216 11.05 -18.13 -12.07
N PHE A 217 11.72 -17.52 -13.06
CA PHE A 217 11.10 -17.15 -14.33
C PHE A 217 10.79 -18.35 -15.25
N GLU A 218 11.48 -19.47 -15.10
CA GLU A 218 11.22 -20.71 -15.86
C GLU A 218 9.88 -21.36 -15.48
N PHE A 219 9.38 -21.08 -14.27
CA PHE A 219 8.07 -21.59 -13.83
C PHE A 219 6.92 -20.73 -14.37
N LYS A 220 6.29 -21.19 -15.45
CA LYS A 220 5.21 -20.47 -16.15
C LYS A 220 4.01 -20.14 -15.26
N GLY A 221 3.63 -21.05 -14.36
CA GLY A 221 2.55 -20.82 -13.38
C GLY A 221 2.83 -19.63 -12.48
N TYR A 222 4.08 -19.36 -12.16
CA TYR A 222 4.45 -18.19 -11.37
C TYR A 222 4.23 -16.86 -12.11
N LEU A 223 4.57 -16.81 -13.42
CA LEU A 223 4.30 -15.61 -14.24
C LEU A 223 2.80 -15.32 -14.34
N TYR A 224 1.98 -16.37 -14.36
CA TYR A 224 0.52 -16.22 -14.33
C TYR A 224 0.04 -15.60 -13.00
N ILE A 225 0.60 -16.03 -11.86
CA ILE A 225 0.34 -15.41 -10.54
C ILE A 225 0.77 -13.93 -10.56
N CYS A 226 1.93 -13.62 -11.11
CA CYS A 226 2.41 -12.24 -11.26
C CYS A 226 1.48 -11.38 -12.12
N LEU A 227 0.90 -11.94 -13.19
CA LEU A 227 -0.08 -11.22 -14.01
C LEU A 227 -1.34 -10.90 -13.22
N ILE A 228 -1.89 -11.85 -12.45
CA ILE A 228 -3.03 -11.58 -11.54
C ILE A 228 -2.64 -10.52 -10.52
N ALA A 229 -1.41 -10.54 -10.01
CA ALA A 229 -0.93 -9.55 -9.05
C ALA A 229 -0.88 -8.13 -9.64
N ILE A 230 -0.51 -7.96 -10.92
CA ILE A 230 -0.62 -6.67 -11.63
C ILE A 230 -2.08 -6.20 -11.65
N LEU A 231 -3.01 -7.08 -12.04
CA LEU A 231 -4.43 -6.72 -12.13
C LEU A 231 -5.00 -6.34 -10.76
N VAL A 232 -4.74 -7.13 -9.72
CA VAL A 232 -5.22 -6.87 -8.35
C VAL A 232 -4.63 -5.57 -7.77
N SER A 233 -3.35 -5.31 -7.99
CA SER A 233 -2.74 -4.06 -7.55
C SER A 233 -3.25 -2.86 -8.37
N PHE A 234 -3.47 -3.02 -9.68
CA PHE A 234 -4.13 -2.02 -10.51
C PHE A 234 -5.53 -1.67 -9.97
N ILE A 235 -6.37 -2.68 -9.76
CA ILE A 235 -7.71 -2.54 -9.19
C ILE A 235 -7.66 -1.74 -7.88
N LYS A 236 -6.79 -2.14 -6.95
CA LYS A 236 -6.66 -1.47 -5.66
C LYS A 236 -6.23 -0.01 -5.80
N PHE A 237 -5.16 0.26 -6.55
CA PHE A 237 -4.58 1.61 -6.59
C PHE A 237 -5.36 2.58 -7.48
N SER A 238 -6.18 2.11 -8.41
CA SER A 238 -7.14 2.95 -9.12
C SER A 238 -8.34 3.38 -8.27
N THR A 239 -8.73 2.61 -7.25
CA THR A 239 -9.97 2.79 -6.49
C THR A 239 -9.78 3.05 -4.99
N SER A 240 -8.56 3.23 -4.50
CA SER A 240 -8.30 3.46 -3.07
C SER A 240 -7.24 4.54 -2.84
N GLY A 241 -7.00 4.90 -1.58
CA GLY A 241 -6.05 5.91 -1.16
C GLY A 241 -6.33 7.28 -1.83
N ALA A 242 -5.32 7.88 -2.45
CA ALA A 242 -5.42 9.22 -3.04
C ALA A 242 -6.54 9.35 -4.10
N ASN A 243 -6.81 8.29 -4.84
CA ASN A 243 -7.87 8.28 -5.85
C ASN A 243 -9.24 8.25 -5.21
N MET A 244 -9.46 7.43 -4.17
CA MET A 244 -10.72 7.39 -3.44
C MET A 244 -10.98 8.68 -2.68
N ILE A 245 -9.99 9.25 -2.01
CA ILE A 245 -10.11 10.53 -1.29
C ILE A 245 -10.53 11.66 -2.25
N ALA A 246 -9.88 11.74 -3.42
CA ALA A 246 -10.22 12.76 -4.41
C ALA A 246 -11.63 12.55 -4.97
N TYR A 247 -11.99 11.32 -5.33
CA TYR A 247 -13.33 10.98 -5.81
C TYR A 247 -14.41 11.25 -4.76
N ALA A 248 -14.22 10.81 -3.53
CA ALA A 248 -15.17 10.99 -2.44
C ALA A 248 -15.41 12.48 -2.12
N LYS A 249 -14.35 13.31 -2.15
CA LYS A 249 -14.47 14.75 -1.93
C LYS A 249 -15.16 15.47 -3.08
N VAL A 250 -14.68 15.23 -4.31
CA VAL A 250 -15.09 16.01 -5.50
C VAL A 250 -16.47 15.57 -6.02
N ASN A 251 -16.71 14.24 -6.10
CA ASN A 251 -17.90 13.69 -6.73
C ASN A 251 -19.02 13.36 -5.74
N LEU A 252 -18.68 12.98 -4.50
CA LEU A 252 -19.68 12.60 -3.49
C LEU A 252 -19.87 13.66 -2.40
N ASN A 253 -19.13 14.77 -2.44
CA ASN A 253 -19.15 15.84 -1.41
C ASN A 253 -19.01 15.28 0.01
N MET A 254 -18.17 14.26 0.18
CA MET A 254 -17.98 13.57 1.47
C MET A 254 -17.48 14.55 2.53
N PRO A 255 -18.13 14.60 3.73
CA PRO A 255 -17.70 15.46 4.82
C PRO A 255 -16.27 15.11 5.30
N PRO A 256 -15.51 16.10 5.81
CA PRO A 256 -14.11 15.90 6.20
C PRO A 256 -13.88 14.78 7.21
N ILE A 257 -14.82 14.57 8.13
CA ILE A 257 -14.70 13.50 9.14
C ILE A 257 -14.73 12.10 8.48
N PHE A 258 -15.66 11.85 7.56
CA PHE A 258 -15.73 10.58 6.84
C PHE A 258 -14.52 10.41 5.92
N LEU A 259 -14.09 11.50 5.27
CA LEU A 259 -12.93 11.50 4.38
C LEU A 259 -11.64 11.12 5.13
N ALA A 260 -11.43 11.62 6.34
CA ALA A 260 -10.26 11.33 7.16
C ALA A 260 -10.22 9.87 7.65
N TYR A 261 -11.39 9.28 7.94
CA TYR A 261 -11.47 7.92 8.46
C TYR A 261 -11.71 6.84 7.39
N ILE A 262 -11.81 7.20 6.11
CA ILE A 262 -12.10 6.24 5.03
C ILE A 262 -11.00 5.18 4.91
N ASP A 263 -9.73 5.56 5.02
CA ASP A 263 -8.60 4.62 4.93
C ASP A 263 -8.50 3.73 6.19
N VAL A 264 -8.97 4.19 7.36
CA VAL A 264 -9.14 3.35 8.56
C VAL A 264 -10.21 2.29 8.31
N LEU A 265 -11.33 2.69 7.68
CA LEU A 265 -12.43 1.78 7.33
C LEU A 265 -12.02 0.73 6.29
N PHE A 266 -11.01 1.02 5.48
CA PHE A 266 -10.37 0.06 4.58
C PHE A 266 -9.38 -0.85 5.33
N ALA A 267 -8.48 -0.28 6.12
CA ALA A 267 -7.35 -0.98 6.72
C ALA A 267 -7.78 -1.99 7.80
N PHE A 268 -8.81 -1.67 8.57
CA PHE A 268 -9.27 -2.57 9.63
C PHE A 268 -9.89 -3.88 9.09
N PRO A 269 -10.86 -3.86 8.14
CA PRO A 269 -11.34 -5.07 7.48
C PRO A 269 -10.25 -5.82 6.72
N GLN A 270 -9.32 -5.11 6.07
CA GLN A 270 -8.18 -5.70 5.38
C GLN A 270 -7.35 -6.58 6.32
N LEU A 271 -7.04 -6.10 7.53
CA LEU A 271 -6.25 -6.86 8.50
C LEU A 271 -6.98 -8.14 8.91
N ILE A 272 -8.26 -8.03 9.27
CA ILE A 272 -9.08 -9.19 9.67
C ILE A 272 -9.16 -10.20 8.53
N ALA A 273 -9.45 -9.73 7.33
CA ALA A 273 -9.59 -10.55 6.13
C ALA A 273 -8.28 -11.28 5.76
N SER A 274 -7.13 -10.62 5.92
CA SER A 274 -5.82 -11.23 5.68
C SER A 274 -5.55 -12.40 6.62
N VAL A 275 -5.93 -12.27 7.90
CA VAL A 275 -5.80 -13.36 8.88
C VAL A 275 -6.75 -14.50 8.53
N LEU A 276 -8.02 -14.19 8.24
CA LEU A 276 -9.03 -15.20 7.90
C LEU A 276 -8.70 -15.92 6.58
N ALA A 277 -8.11 -15.23 5.61
CA ALA A 277 -7.69 -15.84 4.35
C ALA A 277 -6.70 -16.98 4.57
N GLY A 278 -5.66 -16.75 5.36
CA GLY A 278 -4.60 -17.75 5.60
C GLY A 278 -5.00 -18.83 6.61
N THR A 279 -5.80 -18.49 7.63
CA THR A 279 -6.10 -19.43 8.73
C THR A 279 -7.39 -20.23 8.55
N TYR A 280 -8.37 -19.68 7.86
CA TYR A 280 -9.69 -20.27 7.72
C TYR A 280 -10.10 -20.58 6.27
N PHE A 281 -10.18 -19.53 5.42
CA PHE A 281 -10.75 -19.71 4.09
C PHE A 281 -9.90 -20.61 3.19
N ALA A 282 -8.58 -20.37 3.11
CA ALA A 282 -7.69 -21.15 2.26
C ALA A 282 -7.69 -22.65 2.64
N ASN A 283 -7.77 -22.94 3.94
CA ASN A 283 -7.85 -24.32 4.44
C ASN A 283 -9.20 -24.99 4.16
N LYS A 284 -10.30 -24.21 4.15
CA LYS A 284 -11.66 -24.77 3.99
C LYS A 284 -12.09 -24.92 2.53
N ILE A 285 -11.79 -23.95 1.67
CA ILE A 285 -12.28 -23.89 0.28
C ILE A 285 -11.17 -23.90 -0.78
N GLY A 286 -9.91 -23.91 -0.35
CA GLY A 286 -8.75 -23.80 -1.25
C GLY A 286 -8.37 -22.35 -1.54
N ILE A 287 -7.11 -22.13 -1.96
CA ILE A 287 -6.54 -20.79 -2.10
C ILE A 287 -7.13 -20.03 -3.30
N GLU A 288 -7.41 -20.71 -4.41
CA GLU A 288 -7.99 -20.13 -5.62
C GLU A 288 -9.42 -19.63 -5.37
N LYS A 289 -10.26 -20.46 -4.73
CA LYS A 289 -11.62 -20.05 -4.37
C LYS A 289 -11.63 -18.94 -3.33
N THR A 290 -10.65 -18.92 -2.44
CA THR A 290 -10.45 -17.83 -1.47
C THR A 290 -10.08 -16.54 -2.20
N LEU A 291 -9.20 -16.59 -3.20
CA LEU A 291 -8.89 -15.43 -4.04
C LEU A 291 -10.15 -14.90 -4.76
N VAL A 292 -10.95 -15.77 -5.33
CA VAL A 292 -12.24 -15.41 -5.97
C VAL A 292 -13.19 -14.74 -4.98
N LEU A 293 -13.29 -15.24 -3.74
CA LEU A 293 -14.09 -14.64 -2.67
C LEU A 293 -13.62 -13.19 -2.38
N GLY A 294 -12.31 -12.97 -2.30
CA GLY A 294 -11.74 -11.64 -2.11
C GLY A 294 -12.07 -10.68 -3.26
N LEU A 295 -11.87 -11.12 -4.50
CA LEU A 295 -12.20 -10.34 -5.69
C LEU A 295 -13.71 -10.06 -5.80
N GLY A 296 -14.56 -11.03 -5.43
CA GLY A 296 -16.01 -10.84 -5.35
C GLY A 296 -16.41 -9.77 -4.34
N SER A 297 -15.76 -9.73 -3.17
CA SER A 297 -15.99 -8.65 -2.20
C SER A 297 -15.62 -7.28 -2.76
N ASN A 298 -14.49 -7.17 -3.46
CA ASN A 298 -14.12 -5.91 -4.13
C ASN A 298 -15.15 -5.51 -5.19
N LEU A 299 -15.65 -6.47 -5.97
CA LEU A 299 -16.68 -6.22 -6.98
C LEU A 299 -17.96 -5.62 -6.38
N VAL A 300 -18.39 -6.09 -5.20
CA VAL A 300 -19.52 -5.51 -4.47
C VAL A 300 -19.31 -4.02 -4.22
N PHE A 301 -18.13 -3.62 -3.76
CA PHE A 301 -17.82 -2.21 -3.54
C PHE A 301 -17.90 -1.40 -4.83
N TYR A 302 -17.34 -1.88 -5.94
CA TYR A 302 -17.34 -1.15 -7.21
C TYR A 302 -18.74 -0.98 -7.77
N ILE A 303 -19.60 -1.99 -7.60
CA ILE A 303 -21.02 -1.90 -7.97
C ILE A 303 -21.71 -0.84 -7.10
N ILE A 304 -21.47 -0.81 -5.78
CA ILE A 304 -22.02 0.22 -4.90
C ILE A 304 -21.64 1.61 -5.41
N ILE A 305 -20.37 1.85 -5.76
CA ILE A 305 -19.92 3.16 -6.30
C ILE A 305 -20.62 3.52 -7.62
N LEU A 306 -20.81 2.55 -8.52
CA LEU A 306 -21.49 2.79 -9.79
C LEU A 306 -22.95 3.20 -9.59
N LEU A 307 -23.62 2.60 -8.62
CA LEU A 307 -25.05 2.79 -8.38
C LEU A 307 -25.36 3.99 -7.46
N THR A 308 -24.38 4.49 -6.68
CA THR A 308 -24.61 5.59 -5.73
C THR A 308 -24.06 6.93 -6.20
N ASN A 309 -24.76 8.01 -5.79
CA ASN A 309 -24.25 9.38 -5.84
C ASN A 309 -24.09 9.96 -4.42
N SER A 310 -24.30 9.12 -3.39
CA SER A 310 -24.21 9.53 -1.99
C SER A 310 -22.90 9.03 -1.36
N TYR A 311 -22.33 9.87 -0.47
CA TYR A 311 -21.10 9.49 0.22
C TYR A 311 -21.28 8.34 1.23
N LEU A 312 -22.46 8.21 1.85
CA LEU A 312 -22.69 7.25 2.93
C LEU A 312 -22.60 5.78 2.46
N PRO A 313 -23.31 5.35 1.38
CA PRO A 313 -23.12 4.00 0.82
C PRO A 313 -21.69 3.76 0.35
N ALA A 314 -21.03 4.77 -0.23
CA ALA A 314 -19.63 4.65 -0.67
C ALA A 314 -18.68 4.46 0.53
N PHE A 315 -18.88 5.21 1.61
CA PHE A 315 -18.11 5.08 2.85
C PHE A 315 -18.29 3.71 3.49
N LEU A 316 -19.54 3.28 3.73
CA LEU A 316 -19.81 1.98 4.34
C LEU A 316 -19.39 0.82 3.43
N GLY A 317 -19.64 0.94 2.13
CA GLY A 317 -19.23 -0.06 1.14
C GLY A 317 -17.71 -0.26 1.05
N TYR A 318 -16.93 0.73 1.48
CA TYR A 318 -15.47 0.64 1.44
C TYR A 318 -14.89 -0.47 2.34
N VAL A 319 -15.66 -0.95 3.31
CA VAL A 319 -15.38 -2.16 4.09
C VAL A 319 -15.17 -3.38 3.18
N PHE A 320 -16.02 -3.54 2.15
CA PHE A 320 -15.90 -4.64 1.18
C PHE A 320 -14.62 -4.55 0.36
N ASN A 321 -14.17 -3.31 0.03
CA ASN A 321 -12.92 -3.11 -0.69
C ASN A 321 -11.72 -3.51 0.18
N GLY A 322 -11.69 -3.10 1.45
CA GLY A 322 -10.63 -3.49 2.38
C GLY A 322 -10.59 -4.99 2.62
N PHE A 323 -11.74 -5.59 2.92
CA PHE A 323 -11.89 -7.03 3.14
C PHE A 323 -11.45 -7.83 1.92
N GLY A 324 -11.94 -7.47 0.75
CA GLY A 324 -11.60 -8.15 -0.51
C GLY A 324 -10.12 -8.07 -0.85
N TYR A 325 -9.52 -6.90 -0.71
CA TYR A 325 -8.09 -6.72 -0.94
C TYR A 325 -7.24 -7.50 0.06
N GLY A 326 -7.63 -7.54 1.34
CA GLY A 326 -6.92 -8.32 2.37
C GLY A 326 -6.85 -9.80 2.01
N ILE A 327 -7.95 -10.39 1.57
CA ILE A 327 -8.00 -11.77 1.09
C ILE A 327 -7.14 -11.93 -0.17
N ALA A 328 -7.38 -11.13 -1.20
CA ALA A 328 -6.73 -11.29 -2.50
C ALA A 328 -5.21 -11.16 -2.40
N TYR A 329 -4.71 -10.17 -1.68
CA TYR A 329 -3.28 -9.95 -1.49
C TYR A 329 -2.61 -11.09 -0.70
N THR A 330 -3.27 -11.59 0.36
CA THR A 330 -2.76 -12.71 1.15
C THR A 330 -2.69 -14.00 0.33
N CYS A 331 -3.71 -14.29 -0.46
CA CYS A 331 -3.72 -15.45 -1.36
C CYS A 331 -2.58 -15.36 -2.39
N LEU A 332 -2.43 -14.20 -3.04
CA LEU A 332 -1.38 -14.01 -4.06
C LEU A 332 0.03 -14.14 -3.49
N ILE A 333 0.29 -13.59 -2.29
CA ILE A 333 1.57 -13.78 -1.59
C ILE A 333 1.82 -15.26 -1.29
N SER A 334 0.81 -15.97 -0.81
CA SER A 334 0.91 -17.38 -0.50
C SER A 334 1.20 -18.20 -1.76
N MET A 335 0.47 -17.94 -2.85
CA MET A 335 0.67 -18.58 -4.15
C MET A 335 2.06 -18.30 -4.72
N ALA A 336 2.57 -17.07 -4.58
CA ALA A 336 3.89 -16.69 -5.06
C ALA A 336 5.04 -17.43 -4.34
N MET A 337 4.80 -17.96 -3.14
CA MET A 337 5.83 -18.65 -2.35
C MET A 337 5.68 -20.17 -2.32
N GLN A 338 4.46 -20.70 -2.50
CA GLN A 338 4.19 -22.14 -2.24
C GLN A 338 4.89 -23.08 -3.20
N TYR A 339 5.19 -22.63 -4.42
CA TYR A 339 5.84 -23.44 -5.46
C TYR A 339 7.36 -23.46 -5.38
N PHE A 340 7.96 -22.72 -4.42
CA PHE A 340 9.40 -22.59 -4.29
C PHE A 340 9.91 -23.11 -2.96
N GLU A 341 11.12 -23.71 -3.00
CA GLU A 341 11.84 -24.08 -1.79
C GLU A 341 12.18 -22.87 -0.94
N LYS A 342 12.40 -23.06 0.36
CA LYS A 342 12.66 -21.96 1.32
C LYS A 342 13.75 -20.99 0.86
N GLU A 343 14.74 -21.50 0.12
CA GLU A 343 15.91 -20.75 -0.36
C GLU A 343 15.60 -19.82 -1.53
N ASP A 344 14.57 -20.14 -2.33
CA ASP A 344 14.17 -19.39 -3.52
C ASP A 344 12.98 -18.45 -3.25
N ARG A 345 12.28 -18.61 -2.11
CA ARG A 345 11.11 -17.81 -1.75
C ARG A 345 11.37 -16.30 -1.64
N ASN A 346 12.58 -15.92 -1.20
CA ASN A 346 12.95 -14.52 -1.11
C ASN A 346 13.04 -13.89 -2.51
N VAL A 347 13.61 -14.62 -3.47
CA VAL A 347 13.73 -14.16 -4.86
C VAL A 347 12.35 -14.09 -5.51
N SER A 348 11.53 -15.14 -5.34
CA SER A 348 10.16 -15.14 -5.87
C SER A 348 9.34 -13.97 -5.30
N MET A 349 9.44 -13.70 -4.00
CA MET A 349 8.75 -12.58 -3.39
C MET A 349 9.24 -11.23 -3.92
N GLY A 350 10.55 -11.06 -4.17
CA GLY A 350 11.11 -9.85 -4.76
C GLY A 350 10.56 -9.59 -6.17
N ILE A 351 10.51 -10.63 -7.00
CA ILE A 351 9.95 -10.57 -8.36
C ILE A 351 8.43 -10.29 -8.30
N PHE A 352 7.69 -11.00 -7.44
CA PHE A 352 6.26 -10.74 -7.21
C PHE A 352 6.00 -9.26 -6.87
N GLN A 353 6.78 -8.70 -5.96
CA GLN A 353 6.66 -7.29 -5.56
C GLN A 353 6.98 -6.31 -6.69
N LEU A 354 7.86 -6.68 -7.62
CA LEU A 354 8.11 -5.89 -8.83
C LEU A 354 6.86 -5.83 -9.72
N PHE A 355 6.27 -6.98 -10.04
CA PHE A 355 5.05 -7.05 -10.84
C PHE A 355 3.86 -6.35 -10.14
N PHE A 356 3.74 -6.55 -8.83
CA PHE A 356 2.74 -5.83 -8.04
C PHE A 356 2.92 -4.31 -8.13
N ALA A 357 4.15 -3.79 -8.08
CA ALA A 357 4.44 -2.37 -8.21
C ALA A 357 4.10 -1.82 -9.60
N MET A 358 4.17 -2.63 -10.67
CA MET A 358 3.69 -2.22 -12.00
C MET A 358 2.19 -1.93 -11.97
N GLY A 359 1.39 -2.79 -11.33
CA GLY A 359 -0.04 -2.53 -11.17
C GLY A 359 -0.33 -1.28 -10.33
N VAL A 360 0.47 -0.99 -9.30
CA VAL A 360 0.39 0.28 -8.54
C VAL A 360 0.56 1.48 -9.46
N TYR A 361 1.60 1.46 -10.28
CA TYR A 361 1.89 2.54 -11.24
C TYR A 361 0.76 2.76 -12.24
N PHE A 362 0.28 1.69 -12.85
CA PHE A 362 -0.81 1.76 -13.83
C PHE A 362 -2.15 2.15 -13.18
N GLY A 363 -2.42 1.70 -11.94
CA GLY A 363 -3.63 2.04 -11.21
C GLY A 363 -3.75 3.53 -10.90
N ASP A 364 -2.67 4.17 -10.49
CA ASP A 364 -2.66 5.63 -10.33
C ASP A 364 -2.75 6.37 -11.68
N ARG A 365 -2.18 5.79 -12.75
CA ARG A 365 -2.09 6.42 -14.06
C ARG A 365 -3.35 6.27 -14.91
N VAL A 366 -4.27 5.40 -14.55
CA VAL A 366 -5.52 5.18 -15.30
C VAL A 366 -6.34 6.47 -15.46
N TYR A 367 -6.30 7.37 -14.49
CA TYR A 367 -6.98 8.67 -14.56
C TYR A 367 -6.48 9.57 -15.68
N LEU A 368 -5.18 9.50 -15.99
CA LEU A 368 -4.59 10.19 -17.12
C LEU A 368 -5.11 9.62 -18.46
N TRP A 369 -5.24 8.30 -18.55
CA TRP A 369 -5.72 7.66 -19.79
C TRP A 369 -7.21 7.92 -19.99
N ILE A 370 -8.02 7.77 -18.95
CA ILE A 370 -9.46 8.01 -19.03
C ILE A 370 -9.77 9.46 -19.39
N SER A 371 -9.07 10.42 -18.78
CA SER A 371 -9.28 11.83 -19.12
C SER A 371 -8.98 12.17 -20.58
N LYS A 372 -8.10 11.41 -21.24
CA LYS A 372 -7.75 11.60 -22.66
C LYS A 372 -8.59 10.77 -23.61
N LEU A 373 -8.84 9.50 -23.26
CA LEU A 373 -9.46 8.53 -24.17
C LEU A 373 -10.99 8.50 -24.06
N ILE A 374 -11.54 8.84 -22.89
CA ILE A 374 -12.96 8.76 -22.60
C ILE A 374 -13.42 10.06 -21.90
N PRO A 375 -13.29 11.22 -22.55
CA PRO A 375 -13.61 12.50 -21.92
C PRO A 375 -15.10 12.64 -21.57
N ASN A 376 -15.98 11.98 -22.31
CA ASN A 376 -17.43 12.03 -22.10
C ASN A 376 -17.99 10.89 -21.24
N GLY A 377 -17.09 10.04 -20.66
CA GLY A 377 -17.51 8.86 -19.92
C GLY A 377 -17.79 7.64 -20.82
N LEU A 378 -18.23 6.54 -20.22
CA LEU A 378 -18.44 5.24 -20.88
C LEU A 378 -19.80 4.64 -20.49
N LEU A 379 -20.55 4.11 -21.46
CA LEU A 379 -21.84 3.42 -21.26
C LEU A 379 -22.85 4.21 -20.41
N GLY A 380 -22.91 5.54 -20.58
CA GLY A 380 -23.81 6.41 -19.84
C GLY A 380 -23.33 6.83 -18.45
N PHE A 381 -22.17 6.35 -18.02
CA PHE A 381 -21.55 6.83 -16.76
C PHE A 381 -20.64 8.02 -17.03
N GLU A 382 -20.63 9.00 -16.12
CA GLU A 382 -19.71 10.12 -16.14
C GLU A 382 -18.24 9.64 -16.11
N GLN A 383 -17.33 10.49 -16.61
CA GLN A 383 -15.90 10.17 -16.70
C GLN A 383 -15.33 9.59 -15.39
N ASN A 384 -15.65 10.17 -14.24
CA ASN A 384 -15.12 9.73 -12.94
C ASN A 384 -15.65 8.37 -12.50
N LYS A 385 -16.90 8.02 -12.86
CA LYS A 385 -17.49 6.70 -12.62
C LYS A 385 -17.02 5.65 -13.62
N SER A 386 -16.63 6.05 -14.82
CA SER A 386 -16.14 5.15 -15.87
C SER A 386 -14.90 4.36 -15.43
N ILE A 387 -14.10 4.89 -14.50
CA ILE A 387 -12.98 4.17 -13.89
C ILE A 387 -13.46 2.93 -13.14
N TYR A 388 -14.52 3.07 -12.34
CA TYR A 388 -15.09 1.94 -11.60
C TYR A 388 -15.70 0.89 -12.53
N LEU A 389 -16.28 1.31 -13.65
CA LEU A 389 -16.76 0.38 -14.67
C LEU A 389 -15.64 -0.43 -15.30
N ILE A 390 -14.52 0.21 -15.64
CA ILE A 390 -13.32 -0.48 -16.15
C ILE A 390 -12.76 -1.44 -15.10
N VAL A 391 -12.71 -1.01 -13.85
CA VAL A 391 -12.24 -1.84 -12.72
C VAL A 391 -13.16 -3.05 -12.50
N VAL A 392 -14.48 -2.90 -12.65
CA VAL A 392 -15.42 -4.03 -12.66
C VAL A 392 -15.04 -5.05 -13.73
N GLY A 393 -14.82 -4.61 -14.97
CA GLY A 393 -14.38 -5.48 -16.07
C GLY A 393 -13.06 -6.21 -15.75
N ILE A 394 -12.05 -5.49 -15.26
CA ILE A 394 -10.76 -6.07 -14.88
C ILE A 394 -10.91 -7.04 -13.71
N THR A 395 -11.77 -6.73 -12.73
CA THR A 395 -12.04 -7.64 -11.59
C THR A 395 -12.70 -8.94 -12.07
N LEU A 396 -13.66 -8.87 -13.00
CA LEU A 396 -14.27 -10.06 -13.59
C LEU A 396 -13.23 -10.91 -14.35
N VAL A 397 -12.36 -10.28 -15.14
CA VAL A 397 -11.24 -10.98 -15.79
C VAL A 397 -10.33 -11.64 -14.76
N SER A 398 -9.99 -10.94 -13.67
CA SER A 398 -9.16 -11.49 -12.59
C SER A 398 -9.84 -12.68 -11.88
N ILE A 399 -11.17 -12.64 -11.70
CA ILE A 399 -11.95 -13.75 -11.14
C ILE A 399 -11.89 -14.97 -12.08
N LEU A 400 -12.11 -14.76 -13.37
CA LEU A 400 -12.01 -15.84 -14.36
C LEU A 400 -10.60 -16.45 -14.37
N MET A 401 -9.56 -15.62 -14.39
CA MET A 401 -8.18 -16.09 -14.29
C MET A 401 -7.92 -16.88 -13.02
N ALA A 402 -8.41 -16.43 -11.85
CA ALA A 402 -8.22 -17.12 -10.59
C ALA A 402 -8.91 -18.50 -10.51
N GLN A 403 -9.92 -18.75 -11.36
CA GLN A 403 -10.60 -20.05 -11.44
C GLN A 403 -9.85 -21.09 -12.28
N PHE A 404 -8.98 -20.65 -13.21
CA PHE A 404 -8.12 -21.57 -13.94
C PHE A 404 -7.04 -22.09 -12.98
N LYS A 405 -7.09 -23.42 -12.70
CA LYS A 405 -6.01 -24.08 -11.95
C LYS A 405 -4.69 -23.81 -12.67
N ILE A 406 -3.73 -23.32 -11.90
CA ILE A 406 -2.33 -23.34 -12.33
C ILE A 406 -2.00 -24.81 -12.48
N LYS A 407 -1.98 -25.33 -13.72
CA LYS A 407 -1.50 -26.66 -13.96
C LYS A 407 -0.05 -26.72 -13.46
N GLU A 408 0.19 -27.60 -12.52
CA GLU A 408 1.54 -28.05 -12.20
C GLU A 408 2.05 -28.74 -13.47
N ASP A 409 2.68 -27.96 -14.37
CA ASP A 409 3.58 -28.51 -15.37
C ASP A 409 4.85 -28.88 -14.58
N ILE A 410 4.79 -30.05 -13.96
CA ILE A 410 5.92 -30.77 -13.39
C ILE A 410 6.70 -31.43 -14.52
#